data_357ac774f67ea24aa14fb8dc184ad9a2
#
_entry.id   357ac774f67ea24aa14fb8dc184ad9a2
#
_cell.length_a   1.000
_cell.length_b   1.000
_cell.length_c   1.000
_cell.angle_alpha   90.00
_cell.angle_beta   90.00
_cell.angle_gamma   90.00
#
_symmetry.space_group_name_H-M   'P 1'
#
loop_
_entity.id
_entity.type
_entity.pdbx_description
1 polymer ?
#
loop_
_entity_poly.entity_id
_entity_poly.type
_entity_poly.pdbx_seq_one_letter_code
_entity_poly.pdbx_strand_id
1 'polypeptide(L)'
;MSEIIKLSQIEHILLRPGMYIGSLTSEMINVFVVNDVNDLNNIKLISKQISYNPGFIKLFDEIITNAADLYIKTGQVKNIKITVNKDNISVENDGPGIPVEKHKKEKVYNPELIFGHLLTGTNFDDTEDRKWGGMNGIGAKLVNIYSKKFIIETADGKNKYVQEFSNNLSKVGKPTITKNSKNYTKITYYPDFDKFGLTEITNEIQQVLLKRSFDIAVYCPKVKVTYNNKVIPVKSFKDYMSLHLEDDSELYYEKLNDDWEIGVALSNDGFQQVSMVNGISTHIGGTHVNYITNQIIKCITEGIEKKYKKLSIKSSDIKNKLFIFLNSKVINPEFDTQSKENLITKLSQKDIQSVNISDKLSKQLLQSNIVEDILKFINLREQSELKNSTKKKVKIKKLDDANFAGTSKSKDCRIFIAEGDCLIENTLITIIRDGDKLNIPIKDVKIDDAVITHNNNIGIINGISKKIEKSVNIKLKNGEIIICSEKHRWYVYDKKDNKFIFLETKKLDKTRHKMIINKNTFYDDFIKILEIEKCKIDKFDYILTLSCGEIYSSMNHKFSVFNTEEYKFDMIECEKLNKNIHLIVSYEKI
;
A
#
# COMPACT_ATOMS: atom_id res chain seq x y z
N MET A 1 -36.43 28.82 -8.37
CA MET A 1 -35.10 29.16 -7.89
C MET A 1 -34.86 28.34 -6.63
N SER A 2 -33.71 27.68 -6.51
CA SER A 2 -33.34 27.02 -5.27
C SER A 2 -33.16 28.06 -4.17
N GLU A 3 -33.67 27.77 -2.98
CA GLU A 3 -33.55 28.63 -1.80
C GLU A 3 -32.07 28.83 -1.42
N ILE A 4 -31.69 30.07 -1.10
CA ILE A 4 -30.34 30.40 -0.65
C ILE A 4 -30.26 30.02 0.85
N ILE A 5 -29.42 29.02 1.18
CA ILE A 5 -29.25 28.51 2.55
C ILE A 5 -27.93 29.05 3.13
N LYS A 6 -27.97 29.56 4.35
CA LYS A 6 -26.78 29.92 5.13
C LYS A 6 -26.46 28.78 6.10
N LEU A 7 -25.28 28.18 5.96
CA LEU A 7 -24.78 27.15 6.88
C LEU A 7 -23.91 27.76 7.98
N SER A 8 -23.88 27.15 9.14
CA SER A 8 -22.82 27.38 10.13
C SER A 8 -21.49 26.78 9.63
N GLN A 9 -20.38 27.20 10.23
CA GLN A 9 -19.06 26.67 9.86
C GLN A 9 -18.95 25.15 10.09
N ILE A 10 -19.54 24.65 11.19
CA ILE A 10 -19.53 23.20 11.51
C ILE A 10 -20.37 22.43 10.48
N GLU A 11 -21.57 22.91 10.16
CA GLU A 11 -22.40 22.28 9.11
C GLU A 11 -21.70 22.25 7.77
N HIS A 12 -21.02 23.34 7.39
CA HIS A 12 -20.25 23.37 6.14
C HIS A 12 -19.10 22.37 6.14
N ILE A 13 -18.36 22.24 7.25
CA ILE A 13 -17.27 21.25 7.41
C ILE A 13 -17.81 19.83 7.24
N LEU A 14 -18.93 19.52 7.89
CA LEU A 14 -19.56 18.19 7.80
C LEU A 14 -20.15 17.90 6.42
N LEU A 15 -20.63 18.93 5.71
CA LEU A 15 -21.20 18.79 4.36
C LEU A 15 -20.12 18.71 3.26
N ARG A 16 -18.95 19.29 3.48
CA ARG A 16 -17.86 19.39 2.50
C ARG A 16 -16.53 18.87 3.04
N PRO A 17 -16.47 17.58 3.48
CA PRO A 17 -15.27 17.00 4.13
C PRO A 17 -14.00 17.09 3.27
N GLY A 18 -14.12 16.95 1.94
CA GLY A 18 -13.00 17.02 1.01
C GLY A 18 -12.18 18.31 1.09
N MET A 19 -12.79 19.42 1.51
CA MET A 19 -12.10 20.70 1.70
C MET A 19 -11.28 20.78 2.99
N TYR A 20 -11.56 19.90 3.99
CA TYR A 20 -11.05 20.03 5.33
C TYR A 20 -10.22 18.84 5.82
N ILE A 21 -10.68 17.61 5.56
CA ILE A 21 -9.99 16.40 6.02
C ILE A 21 -9.71 15.38 4.91
N GLY A 22 -10.17 15.64 3.69
CA GLY A 22 -10.08 14.69 2.57
C GLY A 22 -11.34 13.83 2.42
N SER A 23 -11.23 12.79 1.61
CA SER A 23 -12.34 11.85 1.35
C SER A 23 -12.73 11.08 2.61
N LEU A 24 -14.04 10.92 2.82
CA LEU A 24 -14.58 10.02 3.85
C LEU A 24 -14.79 8.60 3.34
N THR A 25 -14.66 8.38 2.03
CA THR A 25 -14.79 7.06 1.39
C THR A 25 -13.46 6.33 1.43
N SER A 26 -13.51 5.06 1.80
CA SER A 26 -12.33 4.20 1.76
C SER A 26 -12.05 3.72 0.33
N GLU A 27 -10.79 3.72 -0.05
CA GLU A 27 -10.31 3.25 -1.35
C GLU A 27 -9.18 2.24 -1.17
N MET A 28 -9.10 1.26 -2.08
CA MET A 28 -8.00 0.28 -2.06
C MET A 28 -6.76 0.91 -2.68
N ILE A 29 -5.76 1.22 -1.86
CA ILE A 29 -4.50 1.80 -2.33
C ILE A 29 -3.29 1.04 -1.77
N ASN A 30 -2.18 1.11 -2.49
CA ASN A 30 -0.90 0.59 -2.00
C ASN A 30 -0.20 1.65 -1.16
N VAL A 31 0.04 1.34 0.11
CA VAL A 31 0.79 2.20 1.03
C VAL A 31 1.75 1.37 1.86
N PHE A 32 2.81 2.00 2.34
CA PHE A 32 3.69 1.36 3.32
C PHE A 32 3.02 1.32 4.68
N VAL A 33 2.96 0.12 5.25
CA VAL A 33 2.40 -0.16 6.58
C VAL A 33 3.33 -1.08 7.36
N VAL A 34 3.15 -1.17 8.66
CA VAL A 34 3.85 -2.18 9.45
C VAL A 34 3.31 -3.57 9.12
N ASN A 35 4.20 -4.56 9.09
CA ASN A 35 3.83 -5.95 8.84
C ASN A 35 2.91 -6.52 9.94
N ASP A 36 3.23 -6.26 11.22
CA ASP A 36 2.44 -6.71 12.38
C ASP A 36 2.42 -5.62 13.46
N VAL A 37 1.23 -5.28 13.96
CA VAL A 37 1.03 -4.30 15.05
C VAL A 37 1.40 -4.86 16.43
N ASN A 38 1.52 -6.17 16.57
CA ASN A 38 1.75 -6.84 17.85
C ASN A 38 3.24 -7.14 18.10
N ASP A 39 4.04 -7.31 17.07
CA ASP A 39 5.48 -7.62 17.18
C ASP A 39 6.35 -6.44 16.73
N LEU A 40 6.76 -5.59 17.68
CA LEU A 40 7.68 -4.48 17.40
C LEU A 40 9.16 -4.92 17.34
N ASN A 41 9.49 -6.17 17.65
CA ASN A 41 10.87 -6.65 17.60
C ASN A 41 11.28 -7.08 16.19
N ASN A 42 10.32 -7.61 15.40
CA ASN A 42 10.53 -8.08 14.03
C ASN A 42 9.76 -7.20 13.02
N ILE A 43 9.76 -5.90 13.26
CA ILE A 43 8.97 -4.99 12.44
C ILE A 43 9.63 -4.75 11.08
N LYS A 44 8.82 -4.78 10.03
CA LYS A 44 9.15 -4.33 8.69
C LYS A 44 8.06 -3.39 8.20
N LEU A 45 8.44 -2.45 7.36
CA LEU A 45 7.52 -1.53 6.68
C LEU A 45 7.35 -2.01 5.24
N ILE A 46 6.22 -2.65 4.97
CA ILE A 46 5.94 -3.31 3.70
C ILE A 46 4.90 -2.53 2.88
N SER A 47 5.05 -2.55 1.56
CA SER A 47 4.02 -2.05 0.65
C SER A 47 2.87 -3.05 0.61
N LYS A 48 1.69 -2.61 0.99
CA LYS A 48 0.47 -3.45 1.07
C LYS A 48 -0.72 -2.71 0.52
N GLN A 49 -1.57 -3.42 -0.22
CA GLN A 49 -2.87 -2.91 -0.62
C GLN A 49 -3.84 -3.02 0.55
N ILE A 50 -4.36 -1.88 0.98
CA ILE A 50 -5.30 -1.79 2.11
C ILE A 50 -6.50 -0.92 1.78
N SER A 51 -7.57 -1.10 2.57
CA SER A 51 -8.70 -0.18 2.59
C SER A 51 -8.31 1.09 3.38
N TYR A 52 -7.95 2.13 2.65
CA TYR A 52 -7.45 3.39 3.18
C TYR A 52 -8.53 4.46 3.16
N ASN A 53 -8.80 5.07 4.32
CA ASN A 53 -9.72 6.19 4.46
C ASN A 53 -8.93 7.47 4.76
N PRO A 54 -8.73 8.37 3.78
CA PRO A 54 -7.89 9.57 3.96
C PRO A 54 -8.38 10.46 5.12
N GLY A 55 -9.68 10.72 5.18
CA GLY A 55 -10.26 11.56 6.22
C GLY A 55 -10.09 10.99 7.62
N PHE A 56 -10.25 9.67 7.78
CA PHE A 56 -10.04 9.02 9.08
C PHE A 56 -8.59 9.10 9.55
N ILE A 57 -7.65 8.78 8.65
CA ILE A 57 -6.21 8.83 8.96
C ILE A 57 -5.79 10.27 9.28
N LYS A 58 -6.36 11.25 8.56
CA LYS A 58 -6.10 12.67 8.81
C LYS A 58 -6.44 13.12 10.23
N LEU A 59 -7.47 12.56 10.86
CA LEU A 59 -7.78 12.87 12.27
C LEU A 59 -6.60 12.54 13.18
N PHE A 60 -5.96 11.40 12.96
CA PHE A 60 -4.79 10.99 13.74
C PHE A 60 -3.59 11.90 13.46
N ASP A 61 -3.32 12.17 12.17
CA ASP A 61 -2.22 13.02 11.75
C ASP A 61 -2.29 14.41 12.37
N GLU A 62 -3.48 15.01 12.48
CA GLU A 62 -3.66 16.34 13.10
C GLU A 62 -3.30 16.38 14.59
N ILE A 63 -3.59 15.31 15.32
CA ILE A 63 -3.28 15.28 16.76
C ILE A 63 -1.80 14.92 17.01
N ILE A 64 -1.27 13.91 16.31
CA ILE A 64 0.12 13.48 16.53
C ILE A 64 1.13 14.54 16.05
N THR A 65 0.81 15.23 14.94
CA THR A 65 1.65 16.32 14.42
C THR A 65 1.70 17.50 15.40
N ASN A 66 0.58 17.83 16.09
CA ASN A 66 0.59 18.89 17.10
C ASN A 66 1.54 18.57 18.27
N ALA A 67 1.62 17.31 18.70
CA ALA A 67 2.59 16.89 19.71
C ALA A 67 4.04 17.00 19.22
N ALA A 68 4.30 16.65 17.96
CA ALA A 68 5.62 16.80 17.32
C ALA A 68 5.99 18.27 17.12
N ASP A 69 5.06 19.11 16.66
CA ASP A 69 5.27 20.55 16.48
C ASP A 69 5.64 21.25 17.81
N LEU A 70 5.05 20.83 18.93
CA LEU A 70 5.42 21.34 20.25
C LEU A 70 6.90 21.03 20.58
N TYR A 71 7.38 19.81 20.24
CA TYR A 71 8.80 19.48 20.38
C TYR A 71 9.69 20.38 19.52
N ILE A 72 9.35 20.56 18.25
CA ILE A 72 10.16 21.39 17.33
C ILE A 72 10.21 22.84 17.81
N LYS A 73 9.10 23.38 18.31
CA LYS A 73 9.01 24.77 18.80
C LYS A 73 9.75 25.01 20.11
N THR A 74 9.67 24.06 21.03
CA THR A 74 10.10 24.29 22.42
C THR A 74 11.33 23.49 22.82
N GLY A 75 11.61 22.37 22.18
CA GLY A 75 12.63 21.39 22.58
C GLY A 75 12.35 20.70 23.91
N GLN A 76 11.17 20.91 24.52
CA GLN A 76 10.89 20.47 25.89
C GLN A 76 10.10 19.15 25.99
N VAL A 77 9.57 18.64 24.88
CA VAL A 77 8.88 17.34 24.85
C VAL A 77 9.91 16.21 24.87
N LYS A 78 9.75 15.27 25.80
CA LYS A 78 10.63 14.08 25.94
C LYS A 78 9.88 12.78 25.62
N ASN A 79 8.56 12.79 25.77
CA ASN A 79 7.72 11.61 25.60
C ASN A 79 6.46 11.96 24.81
N ILE A 80 6.15 11.13 23.80
CA ILE A 80 4.84 11.10 23.13
C ILE A 80 4.29 9.69 23.29
N LYS A 81 3.07 9.57 23.88
CA LYS A 81 2.40 8.30 24.12
C LYS A 81 1.14 8.23 23.27
N ILE A 82 1.04 7.19 22.48
CA ILE A 82 -0.07 6.92 21.58
C ILE A 82 -0.75 5.65 22.07
N THR A 83 -2.07 5.72 22.27
CA THR A 83 -2.90 4.56 22.61
C THR A 83 -4.02 4.46 21.60
N VAL A 84 -4.13 3.33 20.94
CA VAL A 84 -5.15 3.04 19.93
C VAL A 84 -5.93 1.83 20.40
N ASN A 85 -7.21 2.02 20.65
CA ASN A 85 -8.18 0.97 20.95
C ASN A 85 -9.11 0.79 19.74
N LYS A 86 -10.04 -0.13 19.82
CA LYS A 86 -11.02 -0.36 18.73
C LYS A 86 -11.95 0.82 18.48
N ASP A 87 -12.25 1.61 19.52
CA ASP A 87 -13.27 2.66 19.53
C ASP A 87 -12.72 4.07 19.77
N ASN A 88 -11.45 4.19 20.19
CA ASN A 88 -10.87 5.49 20.51
C ASN A 88 -9.36 5.54 20.31
N ILE A 89 -8.87 6.77 20.17
CA ILE A 89 -7.43 7.06 20.07
C ILE A 89 -7.08 8.12 21.12
N SER A 90 -5.93 7.95 21.77
CA SER A 90 -5.38 8.92 22.70
C SER A 90 -3.94 9.23 22.35
N VAL A 91 -3.58 10.52 22.33
CA VAL A 91 -2.21 11.01 22.19
C VAL A 91 -1.89 11.91 23.38
N GLU A 92 -0.84 11.58 24.10
CA GLU A 92 -0.30 12.33 25.24
C GLU A 92 1.14 12.75 24.97
N ASN A 93 1.46 14.01 25.18
CA ASN A 93 2.83 14.48 25.22
C ASN A 93 3.12 15.18 26.54
N ASP A 94 4.32 15.01 27.06
CA ASP A 94 4.87 15.88 28.09
C ASP A 94 5.37 17.20 27.48
N GLY A 95 6.02 18.03 28.25
CA GLY A 95 6.43 19.39 27.87
C GLY A 95 5.43 20.44 28.32
N PRO A 96 5.53 21.68 27.84
CA PRO A 96 4.64 22.75 28.27
C PRO A 96 3.18 22.39 28.03
N GLY A 97 2.37 22.41 29.10
CA GLY A 97 0.92 22.30 28.97
C GLY A 97 0.34 23.60 28.40
N ILE A 98 -0.92 23.52 28.00
CA ILE A 98 -1.66 24.71 27.57
C ILE A 98 -2.00 25.54 28.82
N PRO A 99 -1.70 26.86 28.86
CA PRO A 99 -2.00 27.70 30.03
C PRO A 99 -3.47 27.61 30.41
N VAL A 100 -3.74 27.20 31.66
CA VAL A 100 -5.11 27.05 32.22
C VAL A 100 -5.60 28.37 32.74
N GLU A 101 -5.82 29.33 31.85
CA GLU A 101 -6.34 30.66 32.11
C GLU A 101 -7.38 31.05 31.07
N LYS A 102 -8.23 32.05 31.44
CA LYS A 102 -9.21 32.59 30.50
C LYS A 102 -8.56 33.55 29.52
N HIS A 103 -8.85 33.36 28.25
CA HIS A 103 -8.42 34.29 27.21
C HIS A 103 -9.00 35.69 27.43
N LYS A 104 -8.15 36.73 27.33
CA LYS A 104 -8.54 38.10 27.73
C LYS A 104 -9.74 38.65 26.95
N LYS A 105 -9.82 38.38 25.64
CA LYS A 105 -10.91 38.85 24.77
C LYS A 105 -12.10 37.88 24.78
N GLU A 106 -11.87 36.59 24.55
CA GLU A 106 -12.93 35.60 24.33
C GLU A 106 -13.60 35.09 25.62
N LYS A 107 -13.00 35.38 26.80
CA LYS A 107 -13.54 35.05 28.14
C LYS A 107 -13.74 33.54 28.41
N VAL A 108 -13.32 32.67 27.51
CA VAL A 108 -13.24 31.19 27.67
C VAL A 108 -11.83 30.78 28.03
N TYR A 109 -11.64 29.56 28.54
CA TYR A 109 -10.31 29.04 28.84
C TYR A 109 -9.51 28.75 27.55
N ASN A 110 -8.19 28.98 27.58
CA ASN A 110 -7.33 28.74 26.41
C ASN A 110 -7.48 27.33 25.82
N PRO A 111 -7.55 26.23 26.64
CA PRO A 111 -7.81 24.90 26.07
C PRO A 111 -9.14 24.79 25.31
N GLU A 112 -10.21 25.38 25.84
CA GLU A 112 -11.52 25.42 25.16
C GLU A 112 -11.43 26.21 23.86
N LEU A 113 -10.76 27.34 23.88
CA LEU A 113 -10.58 28.17 22.69
C LEU A 113 -9.83 27.42 21.59
N ILE A 114 -8.74 26.70 21.94
CA ILE A 114 -7.89 25.99 21.01
C ILE A 114 -8.61 24.78 20.39
N PHE A 115 -9.44 24.06 21.11
CA PHE A 115 -10.06 22.82 20.65
C PHE A 115 -11.54 22.91 20.31
N GLY A 116 -12.24 23.96 20.81
CA GLY A 116 -13.67 24.15 20.65
C GLY A 116 -14.08 25.27 19.68
N HIS A 117 -13.16 26.20 19.36
CA HIS A 117 -13.49 27.34 18.49
C HIS A 117 -12.68 27.34 17.21
N LEU A 118 -13.37 27.40 16.07
CA LEU A 118 -12.71 27.45 14.75
C LEU A 118 -11.94 28.77 14.58
N LEU A 119 -10.97 28.76 13.67
CA LEU A 119 -10.14 29.92 13.33
C LEU A 119 -9.37 30.51 14.52
N THR A 120 -8.97 29.66 15.46
CA THR A 120 -8.12 30.03 16.59
C THR A 120 -6.80 29.26 16.54
N GLY A 121 -5.69 29.92 16.76
CA GLY A 121 -4.36 29.29 16.70
C GLY A 121 -3.26 30.31 17.00
N THR A 122 -2.05 29.80 17.12
CA THR A 122 -0.82 30.59 17.37
C THR A 122 0.06 30.76 16.13
N ASN A 123 -0.38 30.24 14.95
CA ASN A 123 0.45 30.11 13.77
C ASN A 123 -0.06 30.96 12.57
N PHE A 124 -0.69 32.11 12.83
CA PHE A 124 -1.23 32.99 11.79
C PHE A 124 -0.25 34.08 11.31
N ASP A 125 0.96 34.13 11.87
CA ASP A 125 1.99 35.05 11.40
C ASP A 125 2.78 34.40 10.26
N ASP A 126 2.50 34.78 9.03
CA ASP A 126 3.16 34.26 7.83
C ASP A 126 4.51 34.96 7.51
N THR A 127 4.92 35.91 8.33
CA THR A 127 6.22 36.59 8.19
C THR A 127 7.37 35.77 8.76
N GLU A 128 7.09 34.76 9.60
CA GLU A 128 8.08 33.89 10.19
C GLU A 128 8.40 32.69 9.28
N ASP A 129 9.67 32.32 9.17
CA ASP A 129 10.13 31.10 8.49
C ASP A 129 9.76 29.86 9.31
N ARG A 130 8.58 29.27 9.04
CA ARG A 130 8.06 28.13 9.78
C ARG A 130 8.49 26.79 9.18
N LYS A 131 9.03 25.90 10.01
CA LYS A 131 9.43 24.53 9.65
C LYS A 131 8.66 23.46 10.45
N TRP A 132 7.35 23.69 10.71
CA TRP A 132 6.47 22.76 11.39
C TRP A 132 5.17 22.58 10.61
N GLY A 133 4.41 21.50 10.95
CA GLY A 133 3.29 21.03 10.13
C GLY A 133 1.97 21.79 10.29
N GLY A 134 1.70 22.37 11.48
CA GLY A 134 0.43 23.05 11.79
C GLY A 134 0.39 24.48 11.29
N MET A 135 -0.54 24.80 10.37
CA MET A 135 -0.66 26.12 9.74
C MET A 135 -2.00 26.81 10.01
N ASN A 136 -3.11 26.13 9.75
CA ASN A 136 -4.42 26.75 9.55
C ASN A 136 -5.24 26.91 10.85
N GLY A 137 -4.76 26.46 12.00
CA GLY A 137 -5.48 26.55 13.28
C GLY A 137 -6.82 25.81 13.34
N ILE A 138 -7.09 24.88 12.40
CA ILE A 138 -8.35 24.12 12.31
C ILE A 138 -8.20 22.63 12.62
N GLY A 139 -7.00 22.05 12.50
CA GLY A 139 -6.80 20.59 12.50
C GLY A 139 -7.38 19.88 13.72
N ALA A 140 -7.00 20.26 14.93
CA ALA A 140 -7.53 19.64 16.16
C ALA A 140 -9.05 19.84 16.34
N LYS A 141 -9.62 20.95 15.81
CA LYS A 141 -11.06 21.17 15.82
C LYS A 141 -11.77 20.23 14.85
N LEU A 142 -11.15 19.92 13.71
CA LEU A 142 -11.70 18.92 12.79
C LEU A 142 -11.80 17.56 13.48
N VAL A 143 -10.79 17.16 14.27
CA VAL A 143 -10.87 15.92 15.04
C VAL A 143 -12.06 15.95 16.00
N ASN A 144 -12.30 17.06 16.69
CA ASN A 144 -13.44 17.24 17.58
C ASN A 144 -14.79 17.16 16.82
N ILE A 145 -14.90 17.85 15.66
CA ILE A 145 -16.10 17.86 14.81
C ILE A 145 -16.42 16.46 14.24
N TYR A 146 -15.42 15.66 13.95
CA TYR A 146 -15.59 14.30 13.41
C TYR A 146 -15.58 13.21 14.51
N SER A 147 -15.81 13.60 15.79
CA SER A 147 -15.86 12.68 16.93
C SER A 147 -17.21 12.72 17.63
N LYS A 148 -17.72 11.55 18.02
CA LYS A 148 -18.87 11.44 18.94
C LYS A 148 -18.52 11.99 20.32
N LYS A 149 -17.25 11.85 20.72
CA LYS A 149 -16.72 12.35 22.00
C LYS A 149 -15.25 12.76 21.83
N PHE A 150 -14.89 13.91 22.37
CA PHE A 150 -13.52 14.43 22.36
C PHE A 150 -13.18 14.99 23.76
N ILE A 151 -12.05 14.59 24.30
CA ILE A 151 -11.63 14.98 25.65
C ILE A 151 -10.26 15.64 25.54
N ILE A 152 -10.16 16.86 26.04
CA ILE A 152 -8.89 17.53 26.30
C ILE A 152 -8.55 17.42 27.79
N GLU A 153 -7.33 16.97 28.07
CA GLU A 153 -6.71 17.01 29.38
C GLU A 153 -5.34 17.68 29.23
N THR A 154 -5.12 18.78 29.97
CA THR A 154 -3.85 19.48 29.97
C THR A 154 -3.50 20.00 31.35
N ALA A 155 -2.21 20.08 31.65
CA ALA A 155 -1.71 20.64 32.90
C ALA A 155 -0.50 21.54 32.61
N ASP A 156 -0.49 22.73 33.25
CA ASP A 156 0.46 23.82 33.02
C ASP A 156 1.49 24.00 34.14
N GLY A 157 1.63 22.99 35.01
CA GLY A 157 2.49 23.05 36.20
C GLY A 157 1.86 23.68 37.41
N LYS A 158 0.66 24.24 37.28
CA LYS A 158 -0.15 24.82 38.38
C LYS A 158 -1.52 24.22 38.49
N ASN A 159 -2.18 24.07 37.35
CA ASN A 159 -3.52 23.57 37.23
C ASN A 159 -3.60 22.47 36.17
N LYS A 160 -4.51 21.52 36.40
CA LYS A 160 -4.97 20.55 35.41
C LYS A 160 -6.36 20.96 34.95
N TYR A 161 -6.56 20.92 33.66
CA TYR A 161 -7.82 21.20 32.99
C TYR A 161 -8.30 19.94 32.28
N VAL A 162 -9.58 19.59 32.47
CA VAL A 162 -10.23 18.49 31.73
C VAL A 162 -11.58 19.01 31.23
N GLN A 163 -11.82 18.83 29.92
CA GLN A 163 -13.10 19.18 29.31
C GLN A 163 -13.48 18.15 28.27
N GLU A 164 -14.77 17.83 28.24
CA GLU A 164 -15.36 16.93 27.24
C GLU A 164 -16.22 17.72 26.26
N PHE A 165 -16.05 17.42 24.98
CA PHE A 165 -16.92 17.83 23.90
C PHE A 165 -17.63 16.60 23.35
N SER A 166 -18.87 16.71 22.89
CA SER A 166 -19.62 15.59 22.36
C SER A 166 -20.53 15.99 21.21
N ASN A 167 -21.09 14.95 20.55
CA ASN A 167 -22.01 15.10 19.42
C ASN A 167 -21.43 16.01 18.31
N ASN A 168 -20.23 15.68 17.83
CA ASN A 168 -19.59 16.41 16.72
C ASN A 168 -19.43 17.91 17.04
N LEU A 169 -18.92 18.22 18.23
CA LEU A 169 -18.71 19.58 18.79
C LEU A 169 -20.01 20.40 18.97
N SER A 170 -21.18 19.81 18.86
CA SER A 170 -22.43 20.51 19.10
C SER A 170 -22.73 20.72 20.61
N LYS A 171 -22.06 19.94 21.48
CA LYS A 171 -22.21 20.03 22.94
C LYS A 171 -20.84 20.23 23.58
N VAL A 172 -20.72 21.33 24.30
CA VAL A 172 -19.53 21.72 25.06
C VAL A 172 -19.78 21.45 26.56
N GLY A 173 -19.03 20.54 27.15
CA GLY A 173 -19.12 20.22 28.57
C GLY A 173 -18.47 21.31 29.44
N LYS A 174 -18.83 21.36 30.71
CA LYS A 174 -18.17 22.27 31.66
C LYS A 174 -16.77 21.75 32.00
N PRO A 175 -15.74 22.61 32.00
CA PRO A 175 -14.38 22.17 32.34
C PRO A 175 -14.28 21.89 33.85
N THR A 176 -13.46 20.88 34.18
CA THR A 176 -13.02 20.59 35.54
C THR A 176 -11.57 21.07 35.69
N ILE A 177 -11.32 21.89 36.72
CA ILE A 177 -9.99 22.44 36.99
C ILE A 177 -9.56 22.02 38.40
N THR A 178 -8.37 21.41 38.48
CA THR A 178 -7.78 20.97 39.75
C THR A 178 -6.30 21.40 39.82
N LYS A 179 -5.72 21.45 41.01
CA LYS A 179 -4.28 21.72 41.17
C LYS A 179 -3.45 20.56 40.65
N ASN A 180 -2.38 20.88 39.94
CA ASN A 180 -1.45 19.89 39.42
C ASN A 180 -0.07 20.52 39.14
N SER A 181 1.01 19.83 39.53
CA SER A 181 2.39 20.26 39.30
C SER A 181 3.01 19.70 38.04
N LYS A 182 2.31 18.82 37.30
CA LYS A 182 2.82 18.24 36.03
C LYS A 182 2.58 19.18 34.85
N ASN A 183 3.34 18.97 33.81
CA ASN A 183 3.17 19.64 32.52
C ASN A 183 2.94 18.57 31.44
N TYR A 184 1.79 18.60 30.78
CA TYR A 184 1.45 17.68 29.69
C TYR A 184 0.18 18.13 28.97
N THR A 185 -0.02 17.57 27.78
CA THR A 185 -1.30 17.64 27.06
C THR A 185 -1.67 16.25 26.58
N LYS A 186 -2.93 15.86 26.81
CA LYS A 186 -3.51 14.60 26.38
C LYS A 186 -4.83 14.86 25.68
N ILE A 187 -4.94 14.35 24.45
CA ILE A 187 -6.17 14.35 23.68
C ILE A 187 -6.66 12.92 23.57
N THR A 188 -7.94 12.69 23.87
CA THR A 188 -8.62 11.41 23.64
C THR A 188 -9.86 11.66 22.82
N TYR A 189 -10.02 10.95 21.70
CA TYR A 189 -11.18 11.11 20.85
C TYR A 189 -11.77 9.77 20.42
N TYR A 190 -13.09 9.77 20.27
CA TYR A 190 -13.92 8.66 19.83
C TYR A 190 -14.48 9.06 18.46
N PRO A 191 -13.88 8.59 17.35
CA PRO A 191 -14.32 8.97 16.02
C PRO A 191 -15.80 8.64 15.78
N ASP A 192 -16.47 9.47 15.01
CA ASP A 192 -17.81 9.17 14.52
C ASP A 192 -17.71 8.23 13.31
N PHE A 193 -17.55 6.92 13.58
CA PHE A 193 -17.33 5.90 12.56
C PHE A 193 -18.37 5.90 11.43
N ASP A 194 -19.62 6.23 11.75
CA ASP A 194 -20.71 6.28 10.77
C ASP A 194 -20.39 7.24 9.61
N LYS A 195 -19.70 8.35 9.89
CA LYS A 195 -19.30 9.33 8.89
C LYS A 195 -18.24 8.80 7.92
N PHE A 196 -17.43 7.83 8.34
CA PHE A 196 -16.35 7.25 7.55
C PHE A 196 -16.73 5.91 6.93
N GLY A 197 -17.98 5.42 7.13
CA GLY A 197 -18.39 4.10 6.70
C GLY A 197 -17.62 2.97 7.40
N LEU A 198 -17.19 3.22 8.64
CA LEU A 198 -16.43 2.28 9.48
C LEU A 198 -17.26 1.85 10.68
N THR A 199 -16.88 0.75 11.30
CA THR A 199 -17.50 0.27 12.55
C THR A 199 -16.55 0.30 13.74
N GLU A 200 -15.27 0.14 13.49
CA GLU A 200 -14.19 0.14 14.48
C GLU A 200 -12.85 0.50 13.83
N ILE A 201 -11.82 0.69 14.63
CA ILE A 201 -10.43 0.80 14.16
C ILE A 201 -9.92 -0.60 13.85
N THR A 202 -9.92 -0.95 12.57
CA THR A 202 -9.49 -2.25 12.08
C THR A 202 -7.97 -2.47 12.23
N ASN A 203 -7.51 -3.70 12.08
CA ASN A 203 -6.07 -4.00 12.10
C ASN A 203 -5.31 -3.25 10.99
N GLU A 204 -5.88 -3.11 9.79
CA GLU A 204 -5.26 -2.35 8.69
C GLU A 204 -5.10 -0.87 9.04
N ILE A 205 -6.13 -0.27 9.64
CA ILE A 205 -6.04 1.11 10.16
C ILE A 205 -4.93 1.20 11.21
N GLN A 206 -4.86 0.26 12.17
CA GLN A 206 -3.81 0.24 13.18
C GLN A 206 -2.41 0.12 12.58
N GLN A 207 -2.23 -0.67 11.51
CA GLN A 207 -0.96 -0.77 10.77
C GLN A 207 -0.52 0.60 10.21
N VAL A 208 -1.46 1.39 9.66
CA VAL A 208 -1.18 2.75 9.18
C VAL A 208 -0.84 3.69 10.34
N LEU A 209 -1.64 3.68 11.41
CA LEU A 209 -1.42 4.58 12.57
C LEU A 209 -0.09 4.28 13.26
N LEU A 210 0.29 3.00 13.36
CA LEU A 210 1.59 2.61 13.89
C LEU A 210 2.71 3.10 12.97
N LYS A 211 2.59 2.93 11.64
CA LYS A 211 3.56 3.48 10.68
C LYS A 211 3.71 5.00 10.84
N ARG A 212 2.62 5.75 11.00
CA ARG A 212 2.67 7.20 11.29
C ARG A 212 3.40 7.50 12.60
N SER A 213 3.28 6.63 13.58
CA SER A 213 4.01 6.75 14.86
C SER A 213 5.52 6.56 14.66
N PHE A 214 5.95 5.68 13.73
CA PHE A 214 7.34 5.58 13.30
C PHE A 214 7.83 6.86 12.61
N ASP A 215 7.02 7.46 11.74
CA ASP A 215 7.34 8.73 11.07
C ASP A 215 7.64 9.83 12.08
N ILE A 216 6.80 9.95 13.12
CA ILE A 216 6.99 10.93 14.19
C ILE A 216 8.22 10.61 15.05
N ALA A 217 8.52 9.33 15.32
CA ALA A 217 9.72 8.95 16.06
C ALA A 217 11.00 9.38 15.33
N VAL A 218 11.01 9.28 14.01
CA VAL A 218 12.12 9.74 13.16
C VAL A 218 12.20 11.27 13.10
N TYR A 219 11.06 11.93 12.96
CA TYR A 219 11.00 13.40 12.93
C TYR A 219 11.43 14.05 14.26
N CYS A 220 11.18 13.34 15.36
CA CYS A 220 11.51 13.78 16.72
C CYS A 220 12.56 12.86 17.39
N PRO A 221 13.80 12.78 16.91
CA PRO A 221 14.78 11.74 17.29
C PRO A 221 15.20 11.75 18.77
N LYS A 222 14.94 12.84 19.50
CA LYS A 222 15.22 12.95 20.94
C LYS A 222 13.98 12.68 21.82
N VAL A 223 12.84 12.35 21.20
CA VAL A 223 11.59 12.08 21.89
C VAL A 223 11.34 10.58 21.94
N LYS A 224 11.00 10.06 23.12
CA LYS A 224 10.56 8.67 23.28
C LYS A 224 9.11 8.56 22.82
N VAL A 225 8.88 7.95 21.67
CA VAL A 225 7.55 7.65 21.16
C VAL A 225 7.13 6.25 21.58
N THR A 226 5.92 6.10 22.11
CA THR A 226 5.33 4.81 22.47
C THR A 226 3.99 4.62 21.80
N TYR A 227 3.72 3.41 21.35
CA TYR A 227 2.45 2.97 20.78
C TYR A 227 1.92 1.78 21.59
N ASN A 228 0.73 1.92 22.17
CA ASN A 228 0.13 0.93 23.08
C ASN A 228 1.12 0.41 24.15
N ASN A 229 1.78 1.36 24.82
CA ASN A 229 2.81 1.13 25.85
C ASN A 229 4.13 0.47 25.37
N LYS A 230 4.29 0.18 24.09
CA LYS A 230 5.53 -0.32 23.52
C LYS A 230 6.34 0.83 22.92
N VAL A 231 7.64 0.86 23.15
CA VAL A 231 8.54 1.90 22.60
C VAL A 231 8.77 1.63 21.12
N ILE A 232 8.64 2.66 20.28
CA ILE A 232 9.01 2.57 18.86
C ILE A 232 10.54 2.41 18.76
N PRO A 233 11.04 1.28 18.18
CA PRO A 233 12.47 0.92 18.23
C PRO A 233 13.30 1.59 17.12
N VAL A 234 13.03 2.85 16.79
CA VAL A 234 13.75 3.62 15.77
C VAL A 234 14.48 4.80 16.43
N LYS A 235 15.77 4.95 16.16
CA LYS A 235 16.61 6.00 16.72
C LYS A 235 17.10 7.02 15.69
N SER A 236 17.09 6.63 14.42
CA SER A 236 17.59 7.46 13.31
C SER A 236 16.77 7.25 12.04
N PHE A 237 16.90 8.20 11.11
CA PHE A 237 16.30 8.02 9.78
C PHE A 237 16.89 6.81 9.04
N LYS A 238 18.17 6.51 9.29
CA LYS A 238 18.82 5.33 8.71
C LYS A 238 18.18 4.02 9.20
N ASP A 239 17.90 3.90 10.49
CA ASP A 239 17.21 2.72 11.04
C ASP A 239 15.82 2.57 10.43
N TYR A 240 15.09 3.69 10.30
CA TYR A 240 13.76 3.71 9.68
C TYR A 240 13.78 3.24 8.23
N MET A 241 14.73 3.70 7.43
CA MET A 241 14.88 3.26 6.03
C MET A 241 15.13 1.76 5.93
N SER A 242 15.96 1.20 6.82
CA SER A 242 16.26 -0.24 6.83
C SER A 242 15.02 -1.10 7.11
N LEU A 243 13.99 -0.56 7.76
CA LEU A 243 12.71 -1.28 7.95
C LEU A 243 11.93 -1.50 6.66
N HIS A 244 12.20 -0.71 5.61
CA HIS A 244 11.57 -0.82 4.30
C HIS A 244 12.31 -1.75 3.34
N LEU A 245 13.47 -2.22 3.72
CA LEU A 245 14.39 -2.96 2.85
C LEU A 245 14.54 -4.40 3.33
N GLU A 246 14.88 -5.29 2.40
CA GLU A 246 15.35 -6.64 2.72
C GLU A 246 16.71 -6.55 3.41
N ASP A 247 17.06 -7.58 4.19
CA ASP A 247 18.23 -7.55 5.06
C ASP A 247 19.56 -7.44 4.32
N ASP A 248 19.64 -7.88 3.07
CA ASP A 248 20.80 -7.82 2.18
C ASP A 248 20.82 -6.60 1.25
N SER A 249 19.82 -5.72 1.35
CA SER A 249 19.71 -4.56 0.46
C SER A 249 20.75 -3.49 0.80
N GLU A 250 21.41 -2.95 -0.22
CA GLU A 250 22.31 -1.83 -0.07
C GLU A 250 21.53 -0.52 0.09
N LEU A 251 21.89 0.25 1.14
CA LEU A 251 21.32 1.55 1.43
C LEU A 251 22.41 2.63 1.39
N TYR A 252 22.26 3.58 0.49
CA TYR A 252 23.12 4.74 0.36
C TYR A 252 22.48 5.92 1.07
N TYR A 253 23.05 6.34 2.19
CA TYR A 253 22.50 7.38 3.07
C TYR A 253 23.41 8.59 3.15
N GLU A 254 22.80 9.78 3.13
CA GLU A 254 23.48 11.04 3.40
C GLU A 254 22.58 12.02 4.16
N LYS A 255 23.13 12.66 5.18
CA LYS A 255 22.58 13.86 5.79
C LYS A 255 23.14 15.06 5.06
N LEU A 256 22.33 15.70 4.21
CA LEU A 256 22.76 16.83 3.39
C LEU A 256 23.00 18.10 4.23
N ASN A 257 22.11 18.34 5.20
CA ASN A 257 22.20 19.40 6.20
C ASN A 257 21.28 19.06 7.40
N ASP A 258 21.00 20.02 8.28
CA ASP A 258 20.13 19.78 9.45
C ASP A 258 18.65 19.64 9.11
N ASP A 259 18.25 20.02 7.91
CA ASP A 259 16.88 20.00 7.45
C ASP A 259 16.61 18.89 6.42
N TRP A 260 17.66 18.29 5.83
CA TRP A 260 17.48 17.30 4.76
C TRP A 260 18.36 16.08 4.96
N GLU A 261 17.73 14.92 4.99
CA GLU A 261 18.35 13.60 5.00
C GLU A 261 17.80 12.77 3.86
N ILE A 262 18.67 12.08 3.13
CA ILE A 262 18.28 11.24 1.98
C ILE A 262 18.81 9.83 2.13
N GLY A 263 18.06 8.90 1.55
CA GLY A 263 18.49 7.53 1.31
C GLY A 263 18.12 7.09 -0.09
N VAL A 264 18.95 6.25 -0.67
CA VAL A 264 18.77 5.67 -1.99
C VAL A 264 19.02 4.19 -1.92
N ALA A 265 18.09 3.40 -2.42
CA ALA A 265 18.23 1.95 -2.57
C ALA A 265 17.75 1.50 -3.95
N LEU A 266 18.06 0.27 -4.32
CA LEU A 266 17.53 -0.36 -5.53
C LEU A 266 16.03 -0.65 -5.36
N SER A 267 15.24 -0.31 -6.38
CA SER A 267 13.85 -0.73 -6.49
C SER A 267 13.66 -1.78 -7.57
N ASN A 268 12.96 -2.85 -7.25
CA ASN A 268 12.56 -3.89 -8.19
C ASN A 268 11.15 -3.66 -8.78
N ASP A 269 10.34 -2.82 -8.13
CA ASP A 269 8.93 -2.59 -8.46
C ASP A 269 8.66 -1.21 -9.10
N GLY A 270 9.62 -0.71 -9.88
CA GLY A 270 9.54 0.63 -10.44
C GLY A 270 9.96 1.70 -9.43
N PHE A 271 9.64 2.96 -9.71
CA PHE A 271 9.98 4.07 -8.82
C PHE A 271 9.19 3.97 -7.51
N GLN A 272 9.92 3.89 -6.40
CA GLN A 272 9.34 3.94 -5.06
C GLN A 272 9.89 5.12 -4.28
N GLN A 273 9.09 5.63 -3.35
CA GLN A 273 9.54 6.69 -2.45
C GLN A 273 8.84 6.60 -1.09
N VAL A 274 9.58 6.99 -0.05
CA VAL A 274 9.05 7.28 1.28
C VAL A 274 9.57 8.66 1.66
N SER A 275 8.67 9.62 1.76
CA SER A 275 9.05 11.01 2.04
C SER A 275 8.23 11.65 3.13
N MET A 276 8.86 12.60 3.81
CA MET A 276 8.27 13.42 4.85
C MET A 276 8.66 14.88 4.67
N VAL A 277 7.72 15.78 4.94
CA VAL A 277 7.93 17.23 5.02
C VAL A 277 7.41 17.72 6.36
N ASN A 278 8.29 18.28 7.19
CA ASN A 278 7.95 18.80 8.52
C ASN A 278 7.18 17.77 9.38
N GLY A 279 7.60 16.49 9.32
CA GLY A 279 6.98 15.38 10.03
C GLY A 279 5.67 14.85 9.41
N ILE A 280 5.21 15.44 8.31
CA ILE A 280 4.03 15.00 7.57
C ILE A 280 4.48 14.03 6.47
N SER A 281 3.91 12.85 6.43
CA SER A 281 4.21 11.88 5.38
C SER A 281 3.57 12.30 4.05
N THR A 282 4.40 12.39 3.02
CA THR A 282 4.00 12.77 1.66
C THR A 282 4.06 11.55 0.75
N HIS A 283 3.13 10.61 0.94
CA HIS A 283 3.18 9.32 0.23
C HIS A 283 2.95 9.45 -1.29
N ILE A 284 2.32 10.51 -1.76
CA ILE A 284 2.21 10.85 -3.19
C ILE A 284 3.51 11.50 -3.70
N GLY A 285 4.32 12.10 -2.82
CA GLY A 285 5.58 12.75 -3.16
C GLY A 285 5.47 14.28 -3.20
N GLY A 286 6.03 14.88 -4.25
CA GLY A 286 5.97 16.31 -4.47
C GLY A 286 7.28 16.93 -4.97
N THR A 287 7.37 18.26 -4.89
CA THR A 287 8.51 19.06 -5.40
C THR A 287 9.83 18.67 -4.77
N HIS A 288 9.86 18.35 -3.45
CA HIS A 288 11.05 17.92 -2.71
C HIS A 288 11.59 16.58 -3.22
N VAL A 289 10.71 15.58 -3.46
CA VAL A 289 11.12 14.30 -4.01
C VAL A 289 11.65 14.46 -5.42
N ASN A 290 10.95 15.23 -6.26
CA ASN A 290 11.39 15.49 -7.63
C ASN A 290 12.76 16.21 -7.66
N TYR A 291 13.01 17.15 -6.75
CA TYR A 291 14.27 17.88 -6.67
C TYR A 291 15.45 16.94 -6.43
N ILE A 292 15.35 16.06 -5.43
CA ILE A 292 16.42 15.09 -5.11
C ILE A 292 16.53 14.01 -6.20
N THR A 293 15.42 13.47 -6.66
CA THR A 293 15.41 12.43 -7.69
C THR A 293 16.07 12.91 -8.97
N ASN A 294 15.83 14.16 -9.39
CA ASN A 294 16.46 14.73 -10.57
C ASN A 294 17.99 14.89 -10.41
N GLN A 295 18.48 15.24 -9.23
CA GLN A 295 19.93 15.30 -8.97
C GLN A 295 20.57 13.91 -9.07
N ILE A 296 19.94 12.88 -8.50
CA ILE A 296 20.41 11.49 -8.55
C ILE A 296 20.41 10.99 -10.00
N ILE A 297 19.32 11.21 -10.75
CA ILE A 297 19.22 10.83 -12.16
C ILE A 297 20.34 11.51 -12.97
N LYS A 298 20.54 12.81 -12.79
CA LYS A 298 21.61 13.58 -13.47
C LYS A 298 23.00 13.00 -13.15
N CYS A 299 23.28 12.77 -11.88
CA CYS A 299 24.55 12.19 -11.43
C CYS A 299 24.83 10.83 -12.07
N ILE A 300 23.85 9.92 -12.05
CA ILE A 300 23.98 8.57 -12.63
C ILE A 300 24.11 8.66 -14.15
N THR A 301 23.32 9.50 -14.82
CA THR A 301 23.39 9.71 -16.28
C THR A 301 24.79 10.16 -16.69
N GLU A 302 25.28 11.24 -16.10
CA GLU A 302 26.61 11.79 -16.41
C GLU A 302 27.74 10.79 -16.12
N GLY A 303 27.62 10.02 -15.04
CA GLY A 303 28.60 8.99 -14.68
C GLY A 303 28.64 7.83 -15.67
N ILE A 304 27.46 7.35 -16.11
CA ILE A 304 27.37 6.27 -17.10
C ILE A 304 27.84 6.76 -18.49
N GLU A 305 27.43 7.96 -18.91
CA GLU A 305 27.84 8.54 -20.21
C GLU A 305 29.35 8.75 -20.32
N LYS A 306 30.01 9.16 -19.23
CA LYS A 306 31.47 9.26 -19.19
C LYS A 306 32.17 7.92 -19.43
N LYS A 307 31.60 6.82 -18.91
CA LYS A 307 32.18 5.47 -19.01
C LYS A 307 31.74 4.72 -20.27
N TYR A 308 30.49 4.95 -20.71
CA TYR A 308 29.84 4.20 -21.79
C TYR A 308 29.27 5.15 -22.86
N LYS A 309 30.14 5.76 -23.67
CA LYS A 309 29.81 6.82 -24.67
C LYS A 309 28.77 6.45 -25.74
N LYS A 310 28.38 5.19 -25.86
CA LYS A 310 27.46 4.70 -26.91
C LYS A 310 26.10 4.25 -26.38
N LEU A 311 25.89 4.25 -25.06
CA LEU A 311 24.62 3.80 -24.47
C LEU A 311 23.56 4.91 -24.54
N SER A 312 22.36 4.59 -25.02
CA SER A 312 21.21 5.50 -24.99
C SER A 312 20.47 5.35 -23.66
N ILE A 313 20.67 6.32 -22.77
CA ILE A 313 20.10 6.33 -21.41
C ILE A 313 18.89 7.24 -21.38
N LYS A 314 17.76 6.73 -20.88
CA LYS A 314 16.57 7.54 -20.61
C LYS A 314 16.44 7.77 -19.10
N SER A 315 16.05 8.97 -18.69
CA SER A 315 15.80 9.28 -17.27
C SER A 315 14.82 8.31 -16.61
N SER A 316 13.86 7.77 -17.38
CA SER A 316 12.92 6.75 -16.91
C SER A 316 13.59 5.42 -16.55
N ASP A 317 14.66 5.03 -17.28
CA ASP A 317 15.37 3.78 -17.03
C ASP A 317 16.05 3.82 -15.66
N ILE A 318 16.59 4.98 -15.31
CA ILE A 318 17.20 5.24 -14.00
C ILE A 318 16.11 5.36 -12.94
N LYS A 319 15.11 6.23 -13.16
CA LYS A 319 14.06 6.52 -12.20
C LYS A 319 13.35 5.25 -11.71
N ASN A 320 13.03 4.33 -12.62
CA ASN A 320 12.34 3.08 -12.30
C ASN A 320 13.15 2.09 -11.46
N LYS A 321 14.44 2.35 -11.24
CA LYS A 321 15.33 1.53 -10.41
C LYS A 321 15.65 2.19 -9.06
N LEU A 322 15.02 3.32 -8.76
CA LEU A 322 15.27 4.06 -7.53
C LEU A 322 14.16 3.84 -6.51
N PHE A 323 14.58 3.52 -5.30
CA PHE A 323 13.79 3.68 -4.09
C PHE A 323 14.39 4.84 -3.29
N ILE A 324 13.64 5.94 -3.20
CA ILE A 324 14.09 7.20 -2.58
C ILE A 324 13.46 7.34 -1.20
N PHE A 325 14.29 7.59 -0.22
CA PHE A 325 13.88 7.99 1.12
C PHE A 325 14.24 9.44 1.35
N LEU A 326 13.31 10.22 1.88
CA LEU A 326 13.53 11.65 2.07
C LEU A 326 12.84 12.16 3.34
N ASN A 327 13.64 12.71 4.25
CA ASN A 327 13.18 13.47 5.39
C ASN A 327 13.60 14.92 5.21
N SER A 328 12.64 15.83 5.07
CA SER A 328 12.91 17.23 4.76
C SER A 328 12.13 18.19 5.64
N LYS A 329 12.75 19.35 5.93
CA LYS A 329 12.07 20.50 6.50
C LYS A 329 12.03 21.61 5.45
N VAL A 330 10.84 22.05 5.14
CA VAL A 330 10.54 23.09 4.13
C VAL A 330 9.89 24.28 4.84
N ILE A 331 10.28 25.47 4.45
CA ILE A 331 9.71 26.70 4.99
C ILE A 331 8.32 26.94 4.40
N ASN A 332 7.33 27.16 5.27
CA ASN A 332 5.95 27.45 4.88
C ASN A 332 5.42 26.51 3.79
N PRO A 333 5.37 25.17 4.03
CA PRO A 333 5.02 24.22 2.99
C PRO A 333 3.54 24.31 2.58
N GLU A 334 3.27 24.27 1.28
CA GLU A 334 1.95 24.20 0.68
C GLU A 334 1.71 22.82 0.05
N PHE A 335 0.50 22.32 0.17
CA PHE A 335 0.11 21.01 -0.33
C PHE A 335 -1.10 21.17 -1.27
N ASP A 336 -1.29 20.24 -2.19
CA ASP A 336 -2.40 20.25 -3.14
C ASP A 336 -3.76 20.02 -2.48
N THR A 337 -3.78 19.32 -1.35
CA THR A 337 -4.98 19.00 -0.57
C THR A 337 -4.73 19.19 0.92
N GLN A 338 -5.82 19.28 1.69
CA GLN A 338 -5.71 19.37 3.16
C GLN A 338 -5.23 18.06 3.81
N SER A 339 -5.30 16.92 3.13
CA SER A 339 -4.68 15.67 3.59
C SER A 339 -3.14 15.76 3.63
N LYS A 340 -2.54 16.71 2.88
CA LYS A 340 -1.11 17.03 2.87
C LYS A 340 -0.22 15.89 2.35
N GLU A 341 -0.72 15.13 1.39
CA GLU A 341 -0.05 13.93 0.87
C GLU A 341 0.93 14.23 -0.28
N ASN A 342 0.84 15.42 -0.88
CA ASN A 342 1.68 15.86 -2.00
C ASN A 342 2.11 17.32 -1.81
N LEU A 343 3.42 17.56 -1.74
CA LEU A 343 3.99 18.91 -1.62
C LEU A 343 4.01 19.62 -2.99
N ILE A 344 3.40 20.80 -3.05
CA ILE A 344 3.38 21.63 -4.26
C ILE A 344 4.25 22.90 -4.15
N THR A 345 4.74 23.22 -2.96
CA THR A 345 5.60 24.40 -2.73
C THR A 345 6.73 24.46 -3.74
N LYS A 346 6.89 25.60 -4.41
CA LYS A 346 8.12 25.87 -5.15
C LYS A 346 9.25 26.12 -4.16
N LEU A 347 10.18 25.18 -4.07
CA LEU A 347 11.31 25.28 -3.16
C LEU A 347 12.09 26.59 -3.35
N SER A 348 12.21 27.35 -2.29
CA SER A 348 12.96 28.61 -2.27
C SER A 348 14.47 28.36 -2.20
N GLN A 349 15.27 29.40 -2.47
CA GLN A 349 16.73 29.29 -2.27
C GLN A 349 17.11 28.96 -0.83
N LYS A 350 16.31 29.42 0.16
CA LYS A 350 16.52 29.07 1.57
C LYS A 350 16.27 27.58 1.84
N ASP A 351 15.28 26.97 1.18
CA ASP A 351 14.96 25.54 1.34
C ASP A 351 16.05 24.64 0.76
N ILE A 352 16.64 25.02 -0.37
CA ILE A 352 17.59 24.19 -1.14
C ILE A 352 19.04 24.60 -0.96
N GLN A 353 19.32 25.60 -0.13
CA GLN A 353 20.69 26.01 0.16
C GLN A 353 21.46 24.82 0.75
N SER A 354 22.54 24.43 0.07
CA SER A 354 23.37 23.26 0.42
C SER A 354 22.64 21.90 0.34
N VAL A 355 21.51 21.82 -0.35
CA VAL A 355 20.79 20.56 -0.60
C VAL A 355 21.24 19.96 -1.93
N ASN A 356 22.52 19.61 -2.01
CA ASN A 356 23.10 18.91 -3.16
C ASN A 356 23.70 17.59 -2.70
N ILE A 357 23.53 16.55 -3.49
CA ILE A 357 24.20 15.27 -3.22
C ILE A 357 25.72 15.48 -3.29
N SER A 358 26.44 14.91 -2.31
CA SER A 358 27.89 15.06 -2.24
C SER A 358 28.61 14.24 -3.31
N ASP A 359 29.87 14.61 -3.58
CA ASP A 359 30.76 13.78 -4.41
C ASP A 359 30.96 12.38 -3.83
N LYS A 360 30.88 12.23 -2.50
CA LYS A 360 30.98 10.94 -1.83
C LYS A 360 29.78 10.05 -2.18
N LEU A 361 28.56 10.56 -2.00
CA LEU A 361 27.35 9.82 -2.35
C LEU A 361 27.30 9.54 -3.85
N SER A 362 27.66 10.52 -4.68
CA SER A 362 27.75 10.36 -6.13
C SER A 362 28.67 9.20 -6.53
N LYS A 363 29.85 9.11 -5.93
CA LYS A 363 30.79 8.00 -6.17
C LYS A 363 30.24 6.66 -5.71
N GLN A 364 29.59 6.62 -4.55
CA GLN A 364 28.94 5.40 -4.04
C GLN A 364 27.84 4.93 -4.97
N LEU A 365 26.95 5.83 -5.42
CA LEU A 365 25.88 5.49 -6.36
C LEU A 365 26.42 4.97 -7.70
N LEU A 366 27.49 5.57 -8.23
CA LEU A 366 28.10 5.11 -9.49
C LEU A 366 28.78 3.74 -9.40
N GLN A 367 29.09 3.26 -8.22
CA GLN A 367 29.67 1.95 -7.94
C GLN A 367 28.65 0.95 -7.39
N SER A 368 27.39 1.35 -7.29
CA SER A 368 26.33 0.58 -6.63
C SER A 368 25.72 -0.50 -7.51
N ASN A 369 25.06 -1.46 -6.88
CA ASN A 369 24.18 -2.45 -7.51
C ASN A 369 23.04 -1.79 -8.32
N ILE A 370 22.63 -0.57 -7.95
CA ILE A 370 21.62 0.22 -8.70
C ILE A 370 22.10 0.48 -10.12
N VAL A 371 23.35 0.97 -10.28
CA VAL A 371 23.92 1.27 -11.60
C VAL A 371 24.18 -0.03 -12.38
N GLU A 372 24.60 -1.09 -11.70
CA GLU A 372 24.77 -2.39 -12.37
C GLU A 372 23.43 -2.90 -12.93
N ASP A 373 22.35 -2.77 -12.17
CA ASP A 373 21.01 -3.21 -12.60
C ASP A 373 20.44 -2.32 -13.71
N ILE A 374 20.68 -1.01 -13.64
CA ILE A 374 20.36 -0.07 -14.73
C ILE A 374 21.10 -0.48 -16.02
N LEU A 375 22.39 -0.76 -15.95
CA LEU A 375 23.17 -1.17 -17.11
C LEU A 375 22.69 -2.51 -17.69
N LYS A 376 22.37 -3.48 -16.84
CA LYS A 376 21.76 -4.75 -17.29
C LYS A 376 20.44 -4.49 -18.02
N PHE A 377 19.58 -3.66 -17.45
CA PHE A 377 18.29 -3.30 -18.05
C PHE A 377 18.46 -2.60 -19.41
N ILE A 378 19.35 -1.60 -19.51
CA ILE A 378 19.62 -0.87 -20.76
C ILE A 378 20.17 -1.84 -21.84
N ASN A 379 21.13 -2.69 -21.48
CA ASN A 379 21.68 -3.69 -22.40
C ASN A 379 20.62 -4.66 -22.93
N LEU A 380 19.70 -5.12 -22.07
CA LEU A 380 18.59 -5.97 -22.49
C LEU A 380 17.63 -5.23 -23.42
N ARG A 381 17.34 -3.95 -23.13
CA ARG A 381 16.52 -3.09 -24.00
C ARG A 381 17.17 -2.90 -25.37
N GLU A 382 18.45 -2.52 -25.42
CA GLU A 382 19.17 -2.32 -26.70
C GLU A 382 19.27 -3.60 -27.50
N GLN A 383 19.54 -4.75 -26.88
CA GLN A 383 19.49 -6.04 -27.52
C GLN A 383 18.11 -6.38 -28.09
N SER A 384 17.05 -6.01 -27.37
CA SER A 384 15.67 -6.17 -27.84
C SER A 384 15.36 -5.23 -29.01
N GLU A 385 15.79 -3.98 -28.94
CA GLU A 385 15.65 -2.98 -30.02
C GLU A 385 16.46 -3.39 -31.27
N LEU A 386 17.71 -3.88 -31.12
CA LEU A 386 18.53 -4.43 -32.20
C LEU A 386 17.90 -5.69 -32.82
N LYS A 387 17.36 -6.58 -31.98
CA LYS A 387 16.62 -7.76 -32.48
C LYS A 387 15.36 -7.35 -33.24
N ASN A 388 14.73 -6.26 -32.90
CA ASN A 388 13.55 -5.72 -33.58
C ASN A 388 13.89 -4.94 -34.86
N SER A 389 15.05 -4.27 -34.92
CA SER A 389 15.52 -3.53 -36.10
C SER A 389 16.12 -4.46 -37.19
N THR A 390 16.67 -5.61 -36.80
CA THR A 390 17.24 -6.60 -37.74
C THR A 390 16.25 -7.68 -38.19
N LYS A 391 15.07 -7.74 -37.59
CA LYS A 391 14.03 -8.68 -37.96
C LYS A 391 13.05 -8.07 -38.97
N LYS A 392 13.14 -8.50 -40.25
CA LYS A 392 11.92 -8.85 -41.00
C LYS A 392 10.99 -9.53 -40.00
N LYS A 393 9.75 -8.98 -39.82
CA LYS A 393 8.73 -9.55 -38.92
C LYS A 393 8.75 -11.08 -39.05
N VAL A 394 9.40 -11.75 -38.13
CA VAL A 394 9.27 -13.20 -38.00
C VAL A 394 7.90 -13.40 -37.42
N LYS A 395 6.94 -13.71 -38.28
CA LYS A 395 5.60 -14.07 -37.87
C LYS A 395 5.71 -15.36 -37.05
N ILE A 396 5.82 -15.20 -35.72
CA ILE A 396 5.80 -16.37 -34.84
C ILE A 396 4.39 -16.93 -34.95
N LYS A 397 4.31 -18.17 -35.45
CA LYS A 397 3.02 -18.89 -35.55
C LYS A 397 2.36 -18.87 -34.18
N LYS A 398 1.14 -18.34 -34.10
CA LYS A 398 0.32 -18.19 -32.85
C LYS A 398 0.71 -17.06 -31.92
N LEU A 399 1.48 -16.07 -32.30
CA LEU A 399 1.67 -14.83 -31.59
C LEU A 399 0.97 -13.71 -32.37
N ASP A 400 -0.10 -13.17 -31.79
CA ASP A 400 -0.70 -11.93 -32.25
C ASP A 400 -0.21 -10.80 -31.34
N ASP A 401 0.51 -9.84 -31.94
CA ASP A 401 1.02 -8.69 -31.21
C ASP A 401 -0.16 -7.80 -30.76
N ALA A 402 -0.11 -7.33 -29.50
CA ALA A 402 -1.03 -6.32 -29.06
C ALA A 402 -0.89 -5.04 -29.90
N ASN A 403 -1.98 -4.29 -30.11
CA ASN A 403 -2.01 -3.08 -30.95
C ASN A 403 -0.95 -2.03 -30.56
N PHE A 404 -0.50 -2.03 -29.31
CA PHE A 404 0.52 -1.12 -28.81
C PHE A 404 1.88 -1.79 -28.56
N ALA A 405 2.06 -3.08 -28.96
CA ALA A 405 3.34 -3.76 -28.83
C ALA A 405 4.43 -3.02 -29.62
N GLY A 406 5.55 -2.74 -28.96
CA GLY A 406 6.66 -1.99 -29.55
C GLY A 406 6.45 -0.47 -29.69
N THR A 407 5.37 0.09 -29.15
CA THR A 407 5.12 1.53 -29.08
C THR A 407 5.41 2.10 -27.69
N SER A 408 5.34 3.43 -27.53
CA SER A 408 5.44 4.10 -26.22
C SER A 408 4.34 3.68 -25.23
N LYS A 409 3.26 3.06 -25.71
CA LYS A 409 2.15 2.51 -24.92
C LYS A 409 2.29 1.01 -24.67
N SER A 410 3.44 0.39 -24.97
CA SER A 410 3.67 -1.04 -24.75
C SER A 410 3.50 -1.49 -23.29
N LYS A 411 3.70 -0.59 -22.33
CA LYS A 411 3.40 -0.84 -20.91
C LYS A 411 1.92 -1.12 -20.63
N ASP A 412 1.02 -0.69 -21.51
CA ASP A 412 -0.41 -0.91 -21.40
C ASP A 412 -0.84 -2.22 -22.08
N CYS A 413 0.11 -2.90 -22.75
CA CYS A 413 -0.10 -4.22 -23.35
C CYS A 413 -0.05 -5.29 -22.28
N ARG A 414 -1.00 -6.23 -22.33
CA ARG A 414 -1.01 -7.43 -21.51
C ARG A 414 -0.73 -8.64 -22.40
N ILE A 415 0.13 -9.53 -21.93
CA ILE A 415 0.33 -10.84 -22.56
C ILE A 415 -0.77 -11.76 -22.05
N PHE A 416 -1.61 -12.22 -22.97
CA PHE A 416 -2.49 -13.36 -22.72
C PHE A 416 -1.77 -14.60 -23.26
N ILE A 417 -1.27 -15.43 -22.37
CA ILE A 417 -0.79 -16.75 -22.74
C ILE A 417 -1.99 -17.67 -22.63
N ALA A 418 -2.71 -17.85 -23.75
CA ALA A 418 -3.71 -18.90 -23.85
C ALA A 418 -2.94 -20.17 -24.25
N GLU A 419 -2.74 -21.06 -23.31
CA GLU A 419 -2.25 -22.37 -23.62
C GLU A 419 -3.44 -23.29 -23.86
N GLY A 420 -3.69 -23.54 -25.11
CA GLY A 420 -4.67 -24.52 -25.53
C GLY A 420 -5.72 -23.99 -26.50
N ASP A 421 -5.78 -24.59 -27.65
CA ASP A 421 -6.89 -24.54 -28.62
C ASP A 421 -8.13 -25.29 -28.06
N CYS A 422 -8.74 -24.90 -26.92
CA CYS A 422 -9.25 -25.95 -26.05
C CYS A 422 -10.62 -25.74 -25.45
N LEU A 423 -11.31 -24.65 -25.74
CA LEU A 423 -12.68 -24.50 -25.33
C LEU A 423 -13.61 -24.95 -26.47
N ILE A 424 -14.53 -25.86 -26.16
CA ILE A 424 -15.56 -26.26 -27.12
C ILE A 424 -16.57 -25.12 -27.27
N GLU A 425 -17.19 -25.04 -28.44
CA GLU A 425 -18.10 -23.96 -28.83
C GLU A 425 -19.24 -23.69 -27.84
N ASN A 426 -19.65 -24.69 -27.08
CA ASN A 426 -20.74 -24.59 -26.09
C ASN A 426 -20.24 -24.31 -24.66
N THR A 427 -18.94 -24.11 -24.43
CA THR A 427 -18.42 -23.72 -23.12
C THR A 427 -19.01 -22.36 -22.72
N LEU A 428 -19.67 -22.33 -21.57
CA LEU A 428 -20.23 -21.09 -21.04
C LEU A 428 -19.13 -20.19 -20.48
N ILE A 429 -19.14 -18.95 -20.93
CA ILE A 429 -18.28 -17.90 -20.36
C ILE A 429 -19.12 -16.72 -19.90
N THR A 430 -18.65 -16.05 -18.87
CA THR A 430 -19.32 -14.86 -18.36
C THR A 430 -18.79 -13.62 -19.06
N ILE A 431 -19.67 -12.90 -19.73
CA ILE A 431 -19.36 -11.62 -20.38
C ILE A 431 -20.21 -10.49 -19.80
N ILE A 432 -19.81 -9.27 -20.11
CA ILE A 432 -20.62 -8.06 -19.91
C ILE A 432 -20.86 -7.46 -21.29
N ARG A 433 -22.13 -7.35 -21.66
CA ARG A 433 -22.57 -6.75 -22.93
C ARG A 433 -23.69 -5.75 -22.62
N ASP A 434 -23.58 -4.54 -23.12
CA ASP A 434 -24.55 -3.43 -22.90
C ASP A 434 -24.83 -3.14 -21.41
N GLY A 435 -23.85 -3.42 -20.55
CA GLY A 435 -23.94 -3.24 -19.09
C GLY A 435 -24.46 -4.46 -18.32
N ASP A 436 -25.00 -5.46 -19.01
CA ASP A 436 -25.55 -6.68 -18.39
C ASP A 436 -24.52 -7.80 -18.32
N LYS A 437 -24.52 -8.54 -17.20
CA LYS A 437 -23.68 -9.72 -17.00
C LYS A 437 -24.39 -10.96 -17.52
N LEU A 438 -23.85 -11.56 -18.58
CA LEU A 438 -24.44 -12.69 -19.30
C LEU A 438 -23.51 -13.91 -19.24
N ASN A 439 -24.09 -15.10 -19.07
CA ASN A 439 -23.40 -16.37 -19.26
C ASN A 439 -23.81 -16.95 -20.61
N ILE A 440 -22.92 -16.91 -21.59
CA ILE A 440 -23.19 -17.36 -22.95
C ILE A 440 -22.18 -18.39 -23.42
N PRO A 441 -22.56 -19.27 -24.38
CA PRO A 441 -21.60 -20.13 -25.05
C PRO A 441 -20.51 -19.33 -25.76
N ILE A 442 -19.25 -19.80 -25.70
CA ILE A 442 -18.12 -19.09 -26.29
C ILE A 442 -18.30 -18.82 -27.80
N LYS A 443 -19.07 -19.67 -28.50
CA LYS A 443 -19.39 -19.48 -29.92
C LYS A 443 -20.24 -18.22 -30.19
N ASP A 444 -20.97 -17.73 -29.20
CA ASP A 444 -21.91 -16.60 -29.31
C ASP A 444 -21.29 -15.28 -28.83
N VAL A 445 -20.01 -15.33 -28.48
CA VAL A 445 -19.21 -14.16 -28.08
C VAL A 445 -18.90 -13.30 -29.29
N LYS A 446 -18.91 -11.99 -29.12
CA LYS A 446 -18.61 -11.00 -30.15
C LYS A 446 -17.34 -10.22 -29.81
N ILE A 447 -16.72 -9.65 -30.83
CA ILE A 447 -15.69 -8.63 -30.63
C ILE A 447 -16.33 -7.47 -29.86
N ASP A 448 -15.57 -6.81 -28.99
CA ASP A 448 -15.99 -5.75 -28.07
C ASP A 448 -16.82 -6.22 -26.86
N ASP A 449 -17.21 -7.49 -26.72
CA ASP A 449 -17.73 -7.99 -25.47
C ASP A 449 -16.68 -7.83 -24.36
N ALA A 450 -17.12 -7.47 -23.17
CA ALA A 450 -16.25 -7.41 -22.00
C ALA A 450 -16.30 -8.75 -21.23
N VAL A 451 -15.16 -9.25 -20.80
CA VAL A 451 -15.05 -10.48 -19.98
C VAL A 451 -14.45 -10.17 -18.62
N ILE A 452 -14.89 -10.90 -17.61
CA ILE A 452 -14.28 -10.83 -16.29
C ILE A 452 -13.04 -11.72 -16.28
N THR A 453 -11.87 -11.12 -16.08
CA THR A 453 -10.60 -11.84 -16.01
C THR A 453 -10.40 -12.49 -14.64
N HIS A 454 -9.40 -13.36 -14.51
CA HIS A 454 -9.05 -14.06 -13.26
C HIS A 454 -8.79 -13.14 -12.05
N ASN A 455 -8.46 -11.86 -12.28
CA ASN A 455 -8.26 -10.85 -11.24
C ASN A 455 -9.50 -9.96 -11.00
N ASN A 456 -10.67 -10.40 -11.43
CA ASN A 456 -11.92 -9.63 -11.42
C ASN A 456 -11.87 -8.29 -12.21
N ASN A 457 -10.85 -8.12 -13.06
CA ASN A 457 -10.77 -6.98 -13.97
C ASN A 457 -11.61 -7.24 -15.22
N ILE A 458 -12.09 -6.18 -15.84
CA ILE A 458 -12.81 -6.24 -17.12
C ILE A 458 -11.79 -6.20 -18.26
N GLY A 459 -11.83 -7.20 -19.13
CA GLY A 459 -11.07 -7.25 -20.39
C GLY A 459 -11.99 -7.20 -21.58
N ILE A 460 -11.60 -6.54 -22.67
CA ILE A 460 -12.37 -6.45 -23.92
C ILE A 460 -11.88 -7.52 -24.89
N ILE A 461 -12.82 -8.20 -25.55
CA ILE A 461 -12.53 -9.22 -26.56
C ILE A 461 -12.19 -8.53 -27.89
N ASN A 462 -10.92 -8.66 -28.29
CA ASN A 462 -10.41 -8.01 -29.51
C ASN A 462 -10.35 -8.94 -30.73
N GLY A 463 -10.55 -10.25 -30.53
CA GLY A 463 -10.49 -11.21 -31.61
C GLY A 463 -11.10 -12.57 -31.24
N ILE A 464 -11.68 -13.23 -32.23
CA ILE A 464 -12.28 -14.55 -32.11
C ILE A 464 -11.73 -15.43 -33.24
N SER A 465 -11.27 -16.64 -32.90
CA SER A 465 -10.88 -17.63 -33.90
C SER A 465 -11.57 -18.96 -33.63
N LYS A 466 -11.91 -19.68 -34.71
CA LYS A 466 -12.49 -21.03 -34.65
C LYS A 466 -11.56 -22.03 -35.29
N LYS A 467 -11.40 -23.21 -34.67
CA LYS A 467 -10.59 -24.29 -35.17
C LYS A 467 -11.30 -25.63 -34.93
N ILE A 468 -11.20 -26.53 -35.85
CA ILE A 468 -11.71 -27.91 -35.73
C ILE A 468 -10.56 -28.80 -35.25
N GLU A 469 -10.70 -29.36 -34.03
CA GLU A 469 -9.76 -30.33 -33.46
C GLU A 469 -10.47 -31.55 -32.89
N LYS A 470 -9.74 -32.68 -32.74
CA LYS A 470 -10.27 -33.86 -32.07
C LYS A 470 -10.48 -33.55 -30.58
N SER A 471 -11.68 -33.82 -30.10
CA SER A 471 -12.04 -33.66 -28.68
C SER A 471 -11.95 -34.98 -27.92
N VAL A 472 -11.62 -34.88 -26.65
CA VAL A 472 -11.56 -35.97 -25.68
C VAL A 472 -12.50 -35.61 -24.51
N ASN A 473 -13.27 -36.55 -24.06
CA ASN A 473 -14.13 -36.40 -22.87
C ASN A 473 -13.36 -36.90 -21.64
N ILE A 474 -13.23 -36.06 -20.63
CA ILE A 474 -12.71 -36.42 -19.33
C ILE A 474 -13.86 -36.46 -18.35
N LYS A 475 -14.22 -37.65 -17.87
CA LYS A 475 -15.29 -37.81 -16.88
C LYS A 475 -14.68 -37.76 -15.48
N LEU A 476 -15.17 -36.85 -14.68
CA LEU A 476 -14.78 -36.69 -13.29
C LEU A 476 -15.59 -37.63 -12.39
N LYS A 477 -15.04 -37.94 -11.22
CA LYS A 477 -15.70 -38.86 -10.25
C LYS A 477 -17.01 -38.29 -9.67
N ASN A 478 -17.22 -36.97 -9.72
CA ASN A 478 -18.49 -36.30 -9.38
C ASN A 478 -19.54 -36.37 -10.50
N GLY A 479 -19.22 -37.06 -11.60
CA GLY A 479 -20.11 -37.21 -12.76
C GLY A 479 -20.01 -36.12 -13.81
N GLU A 480 -19.27 -35.05 -13.55
CA GLU A 480 -19.00 -34.01 -14.56
C GLU A 480 -18.15 -34.54 -15.71
N ILE A 481 -18.42 -34.04 -16.92
CA ILE A 481 -17.66 -34.35 -18.11
C ILE A 481 -17.01 -33.07 -18.61
N ILE A 482 -15.69 -33.07 -18.68
CA ILE A 482 -14.94 -31.99 -19.31
C ILE A 482 -14.55 -32.43 -20.72
N ILE A 483 -14.91 -31.63 -21.72
CA ILE A 483 -14.57 -31.87 -23.10
C ILE A 483 -13.45 -30.93 -23.50
N CYS A 484 -12.32 -31.48 -23.93
CA CYS A 484 -11.14 -30.71 -24.30
C CYS A 484 -10.43 -31.33 -25.51
N SER A 485 -9.45 -30.65 -26.11
CA SER A 485 -8.65 -31.21 -27.20
C SER A 485 -7.61 -32.22 -26.67
N GLU A 486 -7.15 -33.13 -27.53
CA GLU A 486 -6.07 -34.08 -27.21
C GLU A 486 -4.75 -33.38 -26.79
N LYS A 487 -4.57 -32.12 -27.19
CA LYS A 487 -3.37 -31.34 -26.93
C LYS A 487 -3.53 -30.40 -25.73
N HIS A 488 -4.72 -30.32 -25.13
CA HIS A 488 -4.95 -29.52 -23.95
C HIS A 488 -3.97 -29.92 -22.86
N ARG A 489 -3.32 -28.95 -22.22
CA ARG A 489 -2.33 -29.20 -21.15
C ARG A 489 -2.95 -28.99 -19.80
N TRP A 490 -2.88 -30.03 -19.00
CA TRP A 490 -3.34 -30.06 -17.63
C TRP A 490 -2.18 -29.91 -16.67
N TYR A 491 -2.35 -29.11 -15.65
CA TYR A 491 -1.42 -29.09 -14.54
C TYR A 491 -1.75 -30.28 -13.64
N VAL A 492 -0.82 -31.19 -13.50
CA VAL A 492 -1.03 -32.46 -12.82
C VAL A 492 0.12 -32.79 -11.88
N TYR A 493 -0.21 -33.47 -10.80
CA TYR A 493 0.78 -34.04 -9.92
C TYR A 493 1.19 -35.42 -10.42
N ASP A 494 2.48 -35.60 -10.70
CA ASP A 494 3.08 -36.86 -11.10
C ASP A 494 3.51 -37.64 -9.87
N LYS A 495 2.81 -38.73 -9.56
CA LYS A 495 3.10 -39.57 -8.40
C LYS A 495 4.46 -40.27 -8.47
N LYS A 496 4.93 -40.60 -9.66
CA LYS A 496 6.19 -41.31 -9.85
C LYS A 496 7.39 -40.41 -9.58
N ASP A 497 7.33 -39.18 -10.12
CA ASP A 497 8.43 -38.22 -10.03
C ASP A 497 8.25 -37.24 -8.85
N ASN A 498 7.14 -37.38 -8.09
CA ASN A 498 6.79 -36.58 -6.91
C ASN A 498 6.85 -35.07 -7.17
N LYS A 499 6.34 -34.61 -8.32
CA LYS A 499 6.36 -33.22 -8.76
C LYS A 499 5.14 -32.85 -9.59
N PHE A 500 4.87 -31.54 -9.66
CA PHE A 500 3.85 -31.00 -10.54
C PHE A 500 4.42 -30.75 -11.94
N ILE A 501 3.66 -31.13 -12.97
CA ILE A 501 4.03 -30.95 -14.37
C ILE A 501 2.82 -30.59 -15.22
N PHE A 502 3.08 -29.95 -16.37
CA PHE A 502 2.06 -29.76 -17.39
C PHE A 502 2.07 -30.91 -18.39
N LEU A 503 0.94 -31.59 -18.56
CA LEU A 503 0.78 -32.70 -19.49
C LEU A 503 -0.39 -32.49 -20.46
N GLU A 504 -0.15 -32.81 -21.72
CA GLU A 504 -1.21 -32.89 -22.73
C GLU A 504 -2.22 -34.00 -22.39
N THR A 505 -3.53 -33.77 -22.65
CA THR A 505 -4.60 -34.75 -22.41
C THR A 505 -4.25 -36.16 -22.86
N LYS A 506 -3.68 -36.31 -24.05
CA LYS A 506 -3.29 -37.62 -24.60
C LYS A 506 -2.19 -38.34 -23.81
N LYS A 507 -1.43 -37.62 -22.97
CA LYS A 507 -0.33 -38.17 -22.13
C LYS A 507 -0.75 -38.42 -20.69
N LEU A 508 -1.97 -38.09 -20.35
CA LEU A 508 -2.49 -38.34 -19.02
C LEU A 508 -2.58 -39.85 -18.74
N ASP A 509 -2.18 -40.25 -17.52
CA ASP A 509 -2.23 -41.62 -17.00
C ASP A 509 -2.91 -41.62 -15.66
N LYS A 510 -4.01 -42.36 -15.53
CA LYS A 510 -4.86 -42.38 -14.32
C LYS A 510 -4.17 -42.93 -13.07
N THR A 511 -3.20 -43.81 -13.25
CA THR A 511 -2.47 -44.44 -12.15
C THR A 511 -1.31 -43.57 -11.66
N ARG A 512 -0.76 -42.75 -12.54
CA ARG A 512 0.41 -41.93 -12.32
C ARG A 512 0.08 -40.46 -11.99
N HIS A 513 -0.88 -39.88 -12.71
CA HIS A 513 -1.14 -38.45 -12.64
C HIS A 513 -2.37 -38.11 -11.82
N LYS A 514 -2.31 -36.97 -11.13
CA LYS A 514 -3.42 -36.36 -10.40
C LYS A 514 -3.70 -34.96 -10.94
N MET A 515 -4.91 -34.64 -11.34
CA MET A 515 -5.33 -33.31 -11.80
C MET A 515 -5.84 -32.46 -10.64
N ILE A 516 -5.75 -31.18 -10.72
CA ILE A 516 -6.29 -30.21 -9.78
C ILE A 516 -7.30 -29.33 -10.51
N ILE A 517 -8.55 -29.32 -10.08
CA ILE A 517 -9.62 -28.52 -10.68
C ILE A 517 -10.22 -27.61 -9.63
N ASN A 518 -10.27 -26.32 -9.91
CA ASN A 518 -10.83 -25.31 -9.01
C ASN A 518 -12.25 -24.93 -9.46
N LYS A 519 -13.22 -24.97 -8.53
CA LYS A 519 -14.56 -24.40 -8.71
C LYS A 519 -14.67 -23.15 -7.84
N ASN A 520 -14.51 -22.00 -8.43
CA ASN A 520 -14.86 -20.69 -7.84
C ASN A 520 -14.12 -20.22 -6.59
N THR A 521 -13.43 -19.11 -6.71
CA THR A 521 -12.87 -18.25 -5.68
C THR A 521 -11.74 -18.80 -4.80
N PHE A 522 -10.83 -17.93 -4.44
CA PHE A 522 -9.56 -18.17 -3.75
C PHE A 522 -9.67 -18.90 -2.39
N TYR A 523 -10.90 -19.10 -1.87
CA TYR A 523 -11.14 -19.67 -0.55
C TYR A 523 -12.15 -20.83 -0.52
N ASP A 524 -12.88 -21.08 -1.63
CA ASP A 524 -13.94 -22.08 -1.64
C ASP A 524 -13.62 -23.22 -2.62
N ASP A 525 -13.54 -24.40 -2.04
CA ASP A 525 -13.73 -25.70 -2.63
C ASP A 525 -12.74 -26.17 -3.71
N PHE A 526 -11.70 -26.78 -3.22
CA PHE A 526 -10.99 -27.79 -4.00
C PHE A 526 -11.91 -28.99 -4.23
N ILE A 527 -12.15 -29.32 -5.49
CA ILE A 527 -12.98 -30.46 -5.82
C ILE A 527 -12.14 -31.73 -5.82
N LYS A 528 -12.63 -32.71 -5.11
CA LYS A 528 -12.13 -34.07 -5.19
C LYS A 528 -12.44 -34.64 -6.57
N ILE A 529 -11.43 -34.79 -7.40
CA ILE A 529 -11.57 -35.53 -8.64
C ILE A 529 -11.57 -37.01 -8.28
N LEU A 530 -12.66 -37.68 -8.59
CA LEU A 530 -12.81 -39.05 -8.25
C LEU A 530 -12.51 -39.98 -9.43
N GLU A 531 -12.70 -39.61 -10.71
CA GLU A 531 -12.43 -40.44 -11.89
C GLU A 531 -12.30 -39.62 -13.17
N ILE A 532 -11.41 -40.04 -14.05
CA ILE A 532 -11.28 -39.49 -15.40
C ILE A 532 -11.45 -40.63 -16.39
N GLU A 533 -12.50 -40.58 -17.20
CA GLU A 533 -12.68 -41.50 -18.35
C GLU A 533 -12.35 -40.76 -19.65
N LYS A 534 -11.42 -41.31 -20.41
CA LYS A 534 -11.20 -40.91 -21.79
C LYS A 534 -12.22 -41.60 -22.70
N CYS A 535 -12.91 -40.85 -23.56
CA CYS A 535 -13.51 -41.49 -24.73
C CYS A 535 -12.43 -42.13 -25.61
N LYS A 536 -12.13 -43.41 -25.40
CA LYS A 536 -11.19 -44.29 -26.12
C LYS A 536 -9.72 -44.28 -25.70
N ILE A 537 -9.33 -43.78 -24.57
CA ILE A 537 -7.96 -43.86 -24.03
C ILE A 537 -8.04 -44.01 -22.51
N ASP A 538 -7.08 -44.72 -21.89
CA ASP A 538 -7.01 -45.17 -20.50
C ASP A 538 -7.51 -44.26 -19.36
N LYS A 539 -8.01 -44.89 -18.30
CA LYS A 539 -8.63 -44.30 -17.10
C LYS A 539 -7.62 -43.72 -16.09
N PHE A 540 -8.01 -42.66 -15.36
CA PHE A 540 -7.20 -42.02 -14.32
C PHE A 540 -7.84 -41.96 -12.94
N ASP A 541 -7.05 -42.11 -11.88
CA ASP A 541 -7.46 -41.97 -10.49
C ASP A 541 -6.86 -40.77 -9.81
N TYR A 542 -7.61 -40.19 -8.93
CA TYR A 542 -7.34 -38.91 -8.30
C TYR A 542 -7.50 -38.86 -6.80
N ILE A 543 -6.65 -38.16 -6.05
CA ILE A 543 -6.87 -37.74 -4.68
C ILE A 543 -6.20 -36.40 -4.41
N LEU A 544 -6.95 -35.39 -4.12
CA LEU A 544 -6.68 -34.34 -3.13
C LEU A 544 -8.00 -33.70 -2.72
N THR A 545 -8.38 -33.89 -1.49
CA THR A 545 -9.60 -33.29 -0.94
C THR A 545 -9.20 -32.15 -0.04
N LEU A 546 -9.78 -30.98 -0.26
CA LEU A 546 -9.51 -29.84 0.55
C LEU A 546 -10.75 -29.07 0.93
N SER A 547 -11.68 -29.59 1.56
CA SER A 547 -12.61 -28.87 2.39
C SER A 547 -13.39 -29.69 3.35
N CYS A 548 -13.40 -30.99 3.30
CA CYS A 548 -14.16 -31.78 4.29
C CYS A 548 -13.76 -33.24 4.36
N GLY A 549 -12.59 -33.65 3.89
CA GLY A 549 -12.30 -35.06 3.84
C GLY A 549 -10.84 -35.40 4.00
N GLU A 550 -10.58 -36.66 4.11
CA GLU A 550 -9.31 -37.27 4.42
C GLU A 550 -8.29 -37.11 3.29
N ILE A 551 -7.09 -36.64 3.61
CA ILE A 551 -5.93 -36.65 2.72
C ILE A 551 -5.16 -37.92 2.97
N TYR A 552 -5.05 -38.78 1.97
CA TYR A 552 -4.20 -39.97 2.03
C TYR A 552 -2.83 -39.65 1.41
N SER A 553 -1.84 -39.44 2.24
CA SER A 553 -0.47 -39.17 1.83
C SER A 553 0.52 -39.82 2.79
N SER A 554 1.74 -40.10 2.34
CA SER A 554 2.81 -40.53 3.25
C SER A 554 3.17 -39.41 4.21
N MET A 555 3.63 -39.74 5.43
CA MET A 555 3.96 -38.80 6.49
C MET A 555 4.96 -37.72 6.04
N ASN A 556 5.90 -38.08 5.19
CA ASN A 556 6.97 -37.20 4.70
C ASN A 556 6.62 -36.45 3.40
N HIS A 557 5.38 -36.56 2.91
CA HIS A 557 4.98 -35.85 1.71
C HIS A 557 4.83 -34.35 2.01
N LYS A 558 5.49 -33.50 1.23
CA LYS A 558 5.41 -32.05 1.40
C LYS A 558 4.28 -31.48 0.55
N PHE A 559 3.45 -30.67 1.18
CA PHE A 559 2.38 -29.92 0.53
C PHE A 559 2.79 -28.46 0.43
N SER A 560 2.51 -27.86 -0.72
CA SER A 560 2.52 -26.41 -0.83
C SER A 560 1.25 -25.88 -0.14
N VAL A 561 1.44 -25.09 0.88
CA VAL A 561 0.37 -24.57 1.72
C VAL A 561 0.44 -23.06 1.80
N PHE A 562 -0.71 -22.43 1.98
CA PHE A 562 -0.79 -21.06 2.42
C PHE A 562 -1.05 -21.06 3.94
N ASN A 563 -0.12 -20.53 4.71
CA ASN A 563 -0.29 -20.35 6.14
C ASN A 563 -1.12 -19.09 6.39
N THR A 564 -2.34 -19.26 6.93
CA THR A 564 -3.29 -18.17 7.17
C THR A 564 -2.93 -17.29 8.37
N GLU A 565 -2.07 -17.74 9.27
CA GLU A 565 -1.57 -16.95 10.38
C GLU A 565 -0.36 -16.12 9.98
N GLU A 566 0.55 -16.70 9.20
CA GLU A 566 1.78 -16.04 8.76
C GLU A 566 1.64 -15.36 7.40
N TYR A 567 0.50 -15.54 6.71
CA TYR A 567 0.22 -14.99 5.37
C TYR A 567 1.33 -15.26 4.34
N LYS A 568 1.93 -16.45 4.40
CA LYS A 568 2.98 -16.87 3.49
C LYS A 568 2.71 -18.25 2.90
N PHE A 569 3.34 -18.51 1.75
CA PHE A 569 3.37 -19.85 1.15
C PHE A 569 4.54 -20.64 1.71
N ASP A 570 4.31 -21.92 1.99
CA ASP A 570 5.33 -22.80 2.53
C ASP A 570 5.19 -24.23 2.00
N MET A 571 6.26 -25.02 2.09
CA MET A 571 6.26 -26.46 1.78
C MET A 571 6.32 -27.24 3.09
N ILE A 572 5.17 -27.74 3.53
CA ILE A 572 5.03 -28.39 4.84
C ILE A 572 4.81 -29.90 4.67
N GLU A 573 5.53 -30.69 5.43
CA GLU A 573 5.35 -32.13 5.51
C GLU A 573 3.96 -32.47 6.09
N CYS A 574 3.35 -33.54 5.57
CA CYS A 574 1.98 -33.91 5.91
C CYS A 574 1.74 -34.00 7.43
N GLU A 575 2.69 -34.53 8.18
CA GLU A 575 2.62 -34.65 9.65
C GLU A 575 2.59 -33.31 10.40
N LYS A 576 3.06 -32.23 9.75
CA LYS A 576 3.12 -30.88 10.30
C LYS A 576 1.97 -29.99 9.85
N LEU A 577 1.06 -30.51 9.04
CA LEU A 577 -0.11 -29.76 8.57
C LEU A 577 -1.08 -29.49 9.72
N ASN A 578 -1.50 -28.25 9.83
CA ASN A 578 -2.52 -27.82 10.77
C ASN A 578 -3.76 -27.33 9.97
N LYS A 579 -4.86 -28.03 10.11
CA LYS A 579 -6.12 -27.74 9.38
C LYS A 579 -6.71 -26.36 9.66
N ASN A 580 -6.33 -25.72 10.77
CA ASN A 580 -6.86 -24.42 11.17
C ASN A 580 -6.07 -23.26 10.59
N ILE A 581 -4.81 -23.50 10.17
CA ILE A 581 -3.90 -22.42 9.72
C ILE A 581 -3.30 -22.69 8.34
N HIS A 582 -3.35 -23.93 7.84
CA HIS A 582 -2.78 -24.27 6.54
C HIS A 582 -3.89 -24.53 5.52
N LEU A 583 -3.87 -23.77 4.42
CA LEU A 583 -4.68 -24.02 3.22
C LEU A 583 -3.77 -24.62 2.15
N ILE A 584 -4.11 -25.79 1.67
CA ILE A 584 -3.36 -26.40 0.54
C ILE A 584 -3.69 -25.64 -0.72
N VAL A 585 -2.66 -25.20 -1.43
CA VAL A 585 -2.78 -24.30 -2.58
C VAL A 585 -2.70 -25.06 -3.90
N SER A 586 -3.59 -24.74 -4.83
CA SER A 586 -3.46 -25.17 -6.22
C SER A 586 -2.54 -24.19 -6.95
N TYR A 587 -1.52 -24.73 -7.61
CA TYR A 587 -0.51 -23.96 -8.35
C TYR A 587 -1.01 -23.23 -9.60
N GLU A 588 -2.29 -23.33 -9.96
CA GLU A 588 -2.85 -22.59 -11.11
C GLU A 588 -3.02 -21.08 -10.85
N LYS A 589 -2.68 -20.60 -9.63
CA LYS A 589 -2.92 -19.21 -9.22
C LYS A 589 -1.71 -18.46 -8.66
N ILE A 590 -0.51 -18.99 -8.79
CA ILE A 590 0.72 -18.23 -8.46
C ILE A 590 1.32 -17.62 -9.72
#